data_0fce42c5d146d197386d0fcee6ae5ebf
#
_entry.id   0fce42c5d146d197386d0fcee6ae5ebf
#
_cell.length_a   1.000
_cell.length_b   1.000
_cell.length_c   1.000
_cell.angle_alpha   90.00
_cell.angle_beta   90.00
_cell.angle_gamma   90.00
#
_symmetry.space_group_name_H-M   'P 1'
#
loop_
_entity.id
_entity.type
_entity.pdbx_description
1 polymer ?
#
loop_
_entity_poly.entity_id
_entity_poly.type
_entity_poly.pdbx_seq_one_letter_code
_entity_poly.pdbx_strand_id
1 'polypeptide(L)'
;MREMEKFTVLVAEDDDSNFLYLQILLRKYYNVLRARNGVEAVEMVREHNPRFVFMDIKMPEMNGIEAMEVIRGFEPEIPIIIQSSYAFDTDINSAMDKGATAYLTKPIQSSTLYKLLGELGLFTEDNQ
;
A
#
# COMPACT_ATOMS: atom_id res chain seq x y z
N MET A 1 3.01 -15.25 28.23
CA MET A 1 2.17 -14.26 27.56
C MET A 1 2.22 -14.47 26.06
N ARG A 2 1.08 -14.41 25.42
CA ARG A 2 1.02 -14.65 24.00
C ARG A 2 1.33 -13.37 23.23
N GLU A 3 2.17 -13.49 22.19
CA GLU A 3 2.44 -12.37 21.32
C GLU A 3 1.20 -12.01 20.51
N MET A 4 1.03 -10.72 20.29
CA MET A 4 0.00 -10.23 19.38
C MET A 4 0.40 -10.56 17.95
N GLU A 5 -0.52 -11.10 17.19
CA GLU A 5 -0.27 -11.32 15.78
C GLU A 5 -0.26 -9.98 15.05
N LYS A 6 0.69 -9.84 14.13
CA LYS A 6 0.77 -8.66 13.28
C LYS A 6 -0.19 -8.80 12.11
N PHE A 7 -0.80 -7.70 11.72
CA PHE A 7 -1.57 -7.67 10.49
C PHE A 7 -0.67 -7.86 9.29
N THR A 8 -1.18 -8.52 8.27
CA THR A 8 -0.49 -8.67 6.99
C THR A 8 -0.84 -7.50 6.09
N VAL A 9 0.16 -6.91 5.48
CA VAL A 9 -0.01 -5.80 4.54
C VAL A 9 0.74 -6.11 3.25
N LEU A 10 0.30 -5.51 2.17
CA LEU A 10 0.89 -5.73 0.85
C LEU A 10 1.58 -4.46 0.37
N VAL A 11 2.80 -4.61 -0.11
CA VAL A 11 3.54 -3.54 -0.78
C VAL A 11 3.76 -3.97 -2.23
N ALA A 12 3.14 -3.28 -3.17
CA ALA A 12 3.32 -3.51 -4.59
C ALA A 12 4.35 -2.51 -5.12
N GLU A 13 5.55 -3.00 -5.38
CA GLU A 13 6.70 -2.19 -5.75
C GLU A 13 7.70 -3.06 -6.51
N ASP A 14 8.03 -2.66 -7.74
CA ASP A 14 8.97 -3.42 -8.57
C ASP A 14 10.43 -3.09 -8.30
N ASP A 15 10.72 -1.92 -7.74
CA ASP A 15 12.09 -1.53 -7.41
C ASP A 15 12.50 -2.10 -6.05
N ASP A 16 13.58 -2.89 -6.04
CA ASP A 16 14.03 -3.56 -4.83
C ASP A 16 14.39 -2.59 -3.70
N SER A 17 15.04 -1.48 -4.03
CA SER A 17 15.44 -0.49 -3.03
C SER A 17 14.25 0.20 -2.39
N ASN A 18 13.26 0.56 -3.19
CA ASN A 18 12.04 1.19 -2.67
C ASN A 18 11.25 0.21 -1.82
N PHE A 19 11.16 -1.05 -2.25
CA PHE A 19 10.49 -2.06 -1.46
C PHE A 19 11.18 -2.25 -0.10
N LEU A 20 12.51 -2.40 -0.12
CA LEU A 20 13.28 -2.61 1.10
C LEU A 20 13.08 -1.46 2.08
N TYR A 21 13.07 -0.23 1.57
CA TYR A 21 12.83 0.94 2.40
C TYR A 21 11.48 0.86 3.14
N LEU A 22 10.42 0.55 2.40
CA LEU A 22 9.09 0.40 3.01
C LEU A 22 9.02 -0.78 3.95
N GLN A 23 9.65 -1.90 3.59
CA GLN A 23 9.69 -3.06 4.45
C GLN A 23 10.32 -2.73 5.80
N ILE A 24 11.43 -1.99 5.79
CA ILE A 24 12.11 -1.58 7.01
C ILE A 24 11.19 -0.69 7.86
N LEU A 25 10.46 0.22 7.23
CA LEU A 25 9.52 1.08 7.96
C LEU A 25 8.36 0.31 8.57
N LEU A 26 7.91 -0.75 7.91
CA LEU A 26 6.67 -1.44 8.28
C LEU A 26 6.87 -2.71 9.10
N ARG A 27 8.00 -3.39 8.95
CA ARG A 27 8.18 -4.76 9.48
C ARG A 27 8.07 -4.90 11.00
N LYS A 28 8.28 -3.82 11.73
CA LYS A 28 8.17 -3.87 13.19
C LYS A 28 6.72 -4.14 13.62
N TYR A 29 5.76 -3.63 12.87
CA TYR A 29 4.35 -3.67 13.26
C TYR A 29 3.48 -4.55 12.36
N TYR A 30 3.98 -4.92 11.18
CA TYR A 30 3.20 -5.65 10.17
C TYR A 30 4.00 -6.79 9.56
N ASN A 31 3.29 -7.82 9.08
CA ASN A 31 3.86 -8.82 8.18
C ASN A 31 3.76 -8.26 6.77
N VAL A 32 4.89 -8.04 6.13
CA VAL A 32 4.95 -7.36 4.83
C VAL A 32 5.08 -8.38 3.70
N LEU A 33 4.10 -8.39 2.80
CA LEU A 33 4.15 -9.16 1.58
C LEU A 33 4.53 -8.23 0.43
N ARG A 34 5.11 -8.81 -0.62
CA ARG A 34 5.50 -8.04 -1.79
C ARG A 34 4.84 -8.54 -3.06
N ALA A 35 4.33 -7.60 -3.88
CA ALA A 35 3.98 -7.84 -5.27
C ALA A 35 4.95 -7.02 -6.13
N ARG A 36 5.38 -7.59 -7.25
CA ARG A 36 6.37 -6.94 -8.13
C ARG A 36 5.73 -6.26 -9.33
N ASN A 37 4.44 -6.47 -9.54
CA ASN A 37 3.69 -5.83 -10.61
C ASN A 37 2.21 -5.82 -10.24
N GLY A 38 1.40 -5.19 -11.08
CA GLY A 38 -0.02 -5.06 -10.79
C GLY A 38 -0.78 -6.38 -10.83
N VAL A 39 -0.36 -7.30 -11.69
CA VAL A 39 -1.00 -8.62 -11.77
C VAL A 39 -0.81 -9.38 -10.46
N GLU A 40 0.45 -9.41 -9.97
CA GLU A 40 0.73 -10.03 -8.67
C GLU A 40 -0.03 -9.35 -7.54
N ALA A 41 -0.16 -8.02 -7.59
CA ALA A 41 -0.88 -7.29 -6.55
C ALA A 41 -2.34 -7.75 -6.48
N VAL A 42 -3.00 -7.86 -7.62
CA VAL A 42 -4.39 -8.34 -7.67
C VAL A 42 -4.49 -9.74 -7.09
N GLU A 43 -3.61 -10.64 -7.52
CA GLU A 43 -3.61 -12.03 -7.05
C GLU A 43 -3.38 -12.13 -5.55
N MET A 44 -2.44 -11.35 -5.03
CA MET A 44 -2.10 -11.40 -3.61
C MET A 44 -3.18 -10.80 -2.72
N VAL A 45 -3.91 -9.81 -3.20
CA VAL A 45 -5.07 -9.30 -2.47
C VAL A 45 -6.12 -10.41 -2.34
N ARG A 46 -6.38 -11.16 -3.43
CA ARG A 46 -7.34 -12.26 -3.39
C ARG A 46 -6.91 -13.37 -2.43
N GLU A 47 -5.62 -13.72 -2.48
CA GLU A 47 -5.12 -14.88 -1.72
C GLU A 47 -4.92 -14.59 -0.25
N HIS A 48 -4.43 -13.39 0.08
CA HIS A 48 -3.96 -13.09 1.44
C HIS A 48 -4.84 -12.13 2.20
N ASN A 49 -5.75 -11.45 1.52
CA ASN A 49 -6.67 -10.50 2.14
C ASN A 49 -5.94 -9.53 3.09
N PRO A 50 -4.96 -8.77 2.60
CA PRO A 50 -4.15 -7.90 3.47
C PRO A 50 -4.98 -6.79 4.09
N ARG A 51 -4.48 -6.26 5.20
CA ARG A 51 -5.13 -5.17 5.93
C ARG A 51 -5.18 -3.88 5.11
N PHE A 52 -4.11 -3.61 4.37
CA PHE A 52 -4.05 -2.49 3.44
C PHE A 52 -2.98 -2.76 2.39
N VAL A 53 -2.97 -1.94 1.34
CA VAL A 53 -2.03 -2.06 0.23
C VAL A 53 -1.32 -0.73 0.01
N PHE A 54 0.01 -0.77 -0.07
CA PHE A 54 0.80 0.30 -0.68
C PHE A 54 1.01 -0.06 -2.13
N MET A 55 0.58 0.81 -3.04
CA MET A 55 0.60 0.53 -4.47
C MET A 55 1.39 1.59 -5.22
N ASP A 56 2.53 1.20 -5.80
CA ASP A 56 3.25 2.08 -6.71
C ASP A 56 2.48 2.16 -8.03
N ILE A 57 2.57 3.29 -8.72
CA ILE A 57 1.88 3.46 -9.99
C ILE A 57 2.64 2.78 -11.12
N LYS A 58 3.95 3.04 -11.23
CA LYS A 58 4.75 2.53 -12.34
C LYS A 58 5.28 1.15 -12.05
N MET A 59 4.63 0.16 -12.62
CA MET A 59 5.05 -1.24 -12.52
C MET A 59 4.86 -1.93 -13.88
N PRO A 60 5.67 -2.96 -14.19
CA PRO A 60 5.50 -3.70 -15.43
C PRO A 60 4.24 -4.55 -15.42
N GLU A 61 3.84 -5.03 -16.56
CA GLU A 61 2.68 -5.90 -16.81
C GLU A 61 1.34 -5.16 -16.64
N MET A 62 1.10 -4.66 -15.43
CA MET A 62 -0.11 -3.90 -15.10
C MET A 62 0.33 -2.84 -14.10
N ASN A 63 0.03 -1.57 -14.36
CA ASN A 63 0.39 -0.49 -13.44
C ASN A 63 -0.52 -0.47 -12.21
N GLY A 64 -0.13 0.33 -11.22
CA GLY A 64 -0.84 0.33 -9.94
C GLY A 64 -2.26 0.87 -10.02
N ILE A 65 -2.53 1.81 -10.92
CA ILE A 65 -3.89 2.34 -11.08
C ILE A 65 -4.80 1.28 -11.68
N GLU A 66 -4.32 0.58 -12.71
CA GLU A 66 -5.07 -0.51 -13.32
C GLU A 66 -5.35 -1.63 -12.31
N ALA A 67 -4.32 -1.99 -11.51
CA ALA A 67 -4.47 -3.01 -10.49
C ALA A 67 -5.51 -2.59 -9.44
N MET A 68 -5.47 -1.32 -9.02
CA MET A 68 -6.42 -0.79 -8.06
C MET A 68 -7.86 -0.88 -8.58
N GLU A 69 -8.07 -0.53 -9.85
CA GLU A 69 -9.41 -0.61 -10.43
C GLU A 69 -9.93 -2.05 -10.43
N VAL A 70 -9.07 -3.02 -10.75
CA VAL A 70 -9.44 -4.43 -10.69
C VAL A 70 -9.77 -4.85 -9.25
N ILE A 71 -8.92 -4.47 -8.30
CA ILE A 71 -9.13 -4.79 -6.88
C ILE A 71 -10.46 -4.22 -6.39
N ARG A 72 -10.78 -2.99 -6.77
CA ARG A 72 -12.04 -2.35 -6.37
C ARG A 72 -13.27 -3.10 -6.86
N GLY A 73 -13.14 -3.87 -7.94
CA GLY A 73 -14.22 -4.69 -8.46
C GLY A 73 -14.62 -5.83 -7.53
N PHE A 74 -13.70 -6.33 -6.69
CA PHE A 74 -14.01 -7.42 -5.75
C PHE A 74 -13.72 -7.07 -4.29
N GLU A 75 -12.96 -6.02 -4.03
CA GLU A 75 -12.66 -5.54 -2.67
C GLU A 75 -12.86 -4.03 -2.63
N PRO A 76 -14.11 -3.56 -2.51
CA PRO A 76 -14.37 -2.11 -2.58
C PRO A 76 -13.89 -1.34 -1.36
N GLU A 77 -13.66 -2.00 -0.23
CA GLU A 77 -13.36 -1.33 1.04
C GLU A 77 -11.90 -1.37 1.48
N ILE A 78 -11.06 -2.22 0.87
CA ILE A 78 -9.69 -2.35 1.31
C ILE A 78 -8.94 -1.01 1.14
N PRO A 79 -8.24 -0.52 2.16
CA PRO A 79 -7.45 0.70 2.00
C PRO A 79 -6.32 0.48 1.00
N ILE A 80 -6.26 1.34 -0.01
CA ILE A 80 -5.18 1.34 -1.01
C ILE A 80 -4.52 2.70 -0.97
N ILE A 81 -3.24 2.72 -0.59
CA ILE A 81 -2.45 3.94 -0.51
C ILE A 81 -1.52 3.95 -1.72
N ILE A 82 -1.78 4.88 -2.64
CA ILE A 82 -0.92 5.03 -3.82
C ILE A 82 0.36 5.74 -3.40
N GLN A 83 1.49 5.25 -3.87
CA GLN A 83 2.78 5.91 -3.68
C GLN A 83 3.40 6.17 -5.03
N SER A 84 3.97 7.34 -5.22
CA SER A 84 4.52 7.72 -6.52
C SER A 84 5.52 8.85 -6.38
N SER A 85 6.45 8.94 -7.35
CA SER A 85 7.33 10.09 -7.48
C SER A 85 6.62 11.31 -8.05
N TYR A 86 5.41 11.15 -8.55
CA TYR A 86 4.65 12.23 -9.17
C TYR A 86 3.76 12.92 -8.14
N ALA A 87 3.88 14.25 -8.07
CA ALA A 87 3.19 15.04 -7.07
C ALA A 87 2.23 16.08 -7.69
N PHE A 88 1.87 15.91 -8.96
CA PHE A 88 0.96 16.84 -9.62
C PHE A 88 -0.47 16.60 -9.16
N ASP A 89 -1.22 17.67 -8.93
CA ASP A 89 -2.60 17.59 -8.47
C ASP A 89 -3.48 16.75 -9.40
N THR A 90 -3.23 16.82 -10.72
CA THR A 90 -3.99 16.03 -11.68
C THR A 90 -3.79 14.54 -11.48
N ASP A 91 -2.56 14.12 -11.15
CA ASP A 91 -2.26 12.70 -10.91
C ASP A 91 -2.89 12.21 -9.60
N ILE A 92 -2.81 13.05 -8.57
CA ILE A 92 -3.41 12.74 -7.27
C ILE A 92 -4.92 12.62 -7.40
N ASN A 93 -5.55 13.60 -8.05
CA ASN A 93 -7.00 13.61 -8.22
C ASN A 93 -7.48 12.43 -9.05
N SER A 94 -6.74 12.08 -10.11
CA SER A 94 -7.07 10.92 -10.93
C SER A 94 -7.04 9.62 -10.11
N ALA A 95 -6.00 9.45 -9.30
CA ALA A 95 -5.89 8.26 -8.45
C ALA A 95 -7.03 8.19 -7.43
N MET A 96 -7.36 9.32 -6.80
CA MET A 96 -8.44 9.37 -5.80
C MET A 96 -9.79 9.08 -6.45
N ASP A 97 -10.03 9.64 -7.64
CA ASP A 97 -11.28 9.40 -8.39
C ASP A 97 -11.45 7.92 -8.76
N LYS A 98 -10.35 7.21 -8.97
CA LYS A 98 -10.36 5.80 -9.36
C LYS A 98 -10.37 4.84 -8.18
N GLY A 99 -10.39 5.36 -6.96
CA GLY A 99 -10.61 4.53 -5.80
C GLY A 99 -9.50 4.46 -4.78
N ALA A 100 -8.46 5.30 -4.90
CA ALA A 100 -7.39 5.33 -3.90
C ALA A 100 -7.94 5.86 -2.56
N THR A 101 -7.46 5.28 -1.46
CA THR A 101 -7.80 5.76 -0.13
C THR A 101 -6.95 6.98 0.21
N ALA A 102 -5.70 6.96 -0.20
CA ALA A 102 -4.76 8.06 0.04
C ALA A 102 -3.65 8.03 -0.99
N TYR A 103 -2.86 9.10 -1.02
CA TYR A 103 -1.75 9.24 -1.96
C TYR A 103 -0.54 9.79 -1.21
N LEU A 104 0.60 9.13 -1.34
CA LEU A 104 1.86 9.60 -0.75
C LEU A 104 2.87 9.81 -1.87
N THR A 105 3.60 10.92 -1.79
CA THR A 105 4.66 11.23 -2.74
C THR A 105 6.00 10.73 -2.19
N LYS A 106 6.78 10.07 -3.03
CA LYS A 106 8.13 9.61 -2.67
C LYS A 106 9.10 10.79 -2.64
N PRO A 107 10.09 10.79 -1.74
CA PRO A 107 10.38 9.77 -0.74
C PRO A 107 9.42 9.86 0.45
N ILE A 108 8.97 8.71 0.93
CA ILE A 108 8.00 8.65 2.03
C ILE A 108 8.75 8.73 3.37
N GLN A 109 8.43 9.73 4.16
CA GLN A 109 9.02 9.87 5.49
C GLN A 109 8.23 9.03 6.49
N SER A 110 8.94 8.43 7.44
CA SER A 110 8.31 7.55 8.42
C SER A 110 7.23 8.26 9.24
N SER A 111 7.47 9.51 9.63
CA SER A 111 6.48 10.29 10.39
C SER A 111 5.20 10.54 9.58
N THR A 112 5.34 10.85 8.30
CA THR A 112 4.19 11.05 7.40
C THR A 112 3.41 9.75 7.21
N LEU A 113 4.14 8.65 7.04
CA LEU A 113 3.55 7.33 6.87
C LEU A 113 2.69 6.95 8.09
N TYR A 114 3.27 7.01 9.28
CA TYR A 114 2.57 6.59 10.48
C TYR A 114 1.44 7.54 10.88
N LYS A 115 1.57 8.82 10.59
CA LYS A 115 0.48 9.75 10.78
C LYS A 115 -0.72 9.37 9.90
N LEU A 116 -0.46 9.09 8.63
CA LEU A 116 -1.52 8.68 7.71
C LEU A 116 -2.17 7.37 8.16
N LEU A 117 -1.37 6.38 8.52
CA LEU A 117 -1.91 5.09 8.97
C LEU A 117 -2.75 5.26 10.22
N GLY A 118 -2.34 6.14 11.13
CA GLY A 118 -3.13 6.46 12.33
C GLY A 118 -4.45 7.11 11.98
N GLU A 119 -4.44 8.06 11.04
CA GLU A 119 -5.66 8.75 10.60
C GLU A 119 -6.64 7.80 9.91
N LEU A 120 -6.12 6.77 9.24
CA LEU A 120 -6.95 5.76 8.58
C LEU A 120 -7.40 4.64 9.53
N GLY A 121 -6.99 4.69 10.79
CA GLY A 121 -7.33 3.64 11.74
C GLY A 121 -6.56 2.35 11.54
N LEU A 122 -5.43 2.41 10.84
CA LEU A 122 -4.62 1.23 10.50
C LEU A 122 -3.42 1.06 11.41
N PHE A 123 -3.12 2.02 12.25
CA PHE A 123 -2.01 1.97 13.17
C PHE A 123 -2.33 2.72 14.46
N THR A 124 -1.99 2.10 15.59
CA THR A 124 -1.95 2.76 16.89
C THR A 124 -0.69 2.27 17.59
N GLU A 125 -0.20 3.01 18.57
CA GLU A 125 0.96 2.57 19.34
C GLU A 125 0.66 1.27 20.09
N ASP A 126 -0.59 1.00 20.36
CA ASP A 126 -1.02 -0.24 21.03
C ASP A 126 -0.93 -1.47 20.13
N ASN A 127 -0.71 -1.29 18.83
CA ASN A 127 -0.50 -2.39 17.90
C ASN A 127 0.90 -3.00 18.00
N GLN A 128 1.70 -2.53 18.91
CA GLN A 128 3.06 -3.02 19.10
C GLN A 128 3.09 -4.39 19.74
#